data_e950b1d7014b11305bc428b393a096d5
#
_entry.id   e950b1d7014b11305bc428b393a096d5
#
_cell.length_a   1.000
_cell.length_b   1.000
_cell.length_c   1.000
_cell.angle_alpha   90.00
_cell.angle_beta   90.00
_cell.angle_gamma   90.00
#
_symmetry.space_group_name_H-M   'P 1'
#
loop_
_entity.id
_entity.type
_entity.pdbx_description
1 polymer ?
#
loop_
_entity_poly.entity_id
_entity_poly.type
_entity_poly.pdbx_seq_one_letter_code
_entity_poly.pdbx_strand_id
1 'polypeptide(L)'
;MTVDEREREKLRDILQGMARDIDGVDMEVAEFLWGVSVMVEGGGSMAGLARRSYWHVRARGTCDWWARFHYAWRGFAEMECIPADVLRDIADVCCDNANRSWSYVNEIITNLCDNPAIPHDLFCELDGRFGGDGSGLPELGACNPRYANEIARKLILDRPEGFSDAHDVPHHILDGVTCGAVADEEVLTFLCEPREWWTECADEPEYAGGASSEWTKSDARKLRERLGR
;
A
#
# COMPACT_ATOMS: atom_id res chain seq x y z
N MET A 1 16.38 2.98 -15.85
CA MET A 1 16.63 3.06 -14.41
C MET A 1 16.45 1.67 -13.84
N THR A 2 17.44 1.13 -13.19
CA THR A 2 17.37 -0.18 -12.51
C THR A 2 16.54 -0.06 -11.22
N VAL A 3 16.12 -1.20 -10.63
CA VAL A 3 15.44 -1.20 -9.32
C VAL A 3 16.31 -0.51 -8.27
N ASP A 4 17.60 -0.87 -8.22
CA ASP A 4 18.55 -0.27 -7.26
C ASP A 4 18.70 1.25 -7.42
N GLU A 5 18.64 1.80 -8.63
CA GLU A 5 18.68 3.24 -8.86
C GLU A 5 17.43 3.94 -8.33
N ARG A 6 16.24 3.35 -8.55
CA ARG A 6 14.96 3.88 -8.04
C ARG A 6 14.93 3.87 -6.52
N GLU A 7 15.32 2.76 -5.91
CA GLU A 7 15.34 2.61 -4.46
C GLU A 7 16.35 3.56 -3.80
N ARG A 8 17.48 3.81 -4.45
CA ARG A 8 18.49 4.77 -4.00
C ARG A 8 17.95 6.21 -4.03
N GLU A 9 17.24 6.56 -5.08
CA GLU A 9 16.58 7.85 -5.20
C GLU A 9 15.50 8.04 -4.12
N LYS A 10 14.61 7.06 -3.94
CA LYS A 10 13.61 7.08 -2.85
C LYS A 10 14.25 7.30 -1.48
N LEU A 11 15.28 6.52 -1.15
CA LEU A 11 15.96 6.64 0.14
C LEU A 11 16.58 8.02 0.34
N ARG A 12 17.21 8.56 -0.72
CA ARG A 12 17.76 9.93 -0.70
C ARG A 12 16.68 10.96 -0.40
N ASP A 13 15.56 10.88 -1.11
CA ASP A 13 14.45 11.84 -0.98
C ASP A 13 13.85 11.80 0.43
N ILE A 14 13.66 10.60 1.01
CA ILE A 14 13.20 10.43 2.39
C ILE A 14 14.15 11.16 3.35
N LEU A 15 15.44 10.85 3.29
CA LEU A 15 16.42 11.37 4.23
C LEU A 15 16.65 12.87 4.07
N GLN A 16 16.71 13.37 2.85
CA GLN A 16 16.84 14.80 2.56
C GLN A 16 15.58 15.58 2.94
N GLY A 17 14.40 14.99 2.74
CA GLY A 17 13.13 15.54 3.20
C GLY A 17 13.15 15.73 4.71
N MET A 18 13.45 14.67 5.44
CA MET A 18 13.56 14.73 6.91
C MET A 18 14.59 15.76 7.38
N ALA A 19 15.78 15.79 6.76
CA ALA A 19 16.83 16.75 7.13
C ALA A 19 16.41 18.21 6.92
N ARG A 20 15.61 18.50 5.89
CA ARG A 20 15.06 19.84 5.64
C ARG A 20 14.01 20.24 6.65
N ASP A 21 13.20 19.28 7.11
CA ASP A 21 12.05 19.54 7.99
C ASP A 21 12.44 19.60 9.47
N ILE A 22 13.68 19.31 9.81
CA ILE A 22 14.20 19.38 11.19
C ILE A 22 14.51 20.80 11.66
N ASP A 23 14.37 21.82 10.84
CA ASP A 23 14.41 23.26 11.18
C ASP A 23 15.18 23.65 12.46
N GLY A 24 16.49 23.54 12.47
CA GLY A 24 17.35 24.08 13.52
C GLY A 24 17.18 23.49 14.93
N VAL A 25 16.26 22.55 15.12
CA VAL A 25 15.95 21.98 16.46
C VAL A 25 16.91 20.84 16.82
N ASP A 26 17.47 20.15 15.83
CA ASP A 26 18.47 19.10 16.05
C ASP A 26 19.47 19.04 14.88
N MET A 27 20.44 19.95 14.93
CA MET A 27 21.50 20.04 13.91
C MET A 27 22.27 18.71 13.73
N GLU A 28 22.50 17.97 14.82
CA GLU A 28 23.23 16.71 14.79
C GLU A 28 22.48 15.65 13.98
N VAL A 29 21.14 15.59 14.12
CA VAL A 29 20.29 14.69 13.34
C VAL A 29 20.24 15.09 11.89
N ALA A 30 20.12 16.39 11.59
CA ALA A 30 20.11 16.91 10.22
C ALA A 30 21.45 16.60 9.51
N GLU A 31 22.59 16.85 10.16
CA GLU A 31 23.90 16.52 9.62
C GLU A 31 24.07 15.02 9.36
N PHE A 32 23.55 14.19 10.27
CA PHE A 32 23.58 12.75 10.08
C PHE A 32 22.74 12.32 8.87
N LEU A 33 21.51 12.81 8.76
CA LEU A 33 20.62 12.45 7.63
C LEU A 33 21.22 12.89 6.29
N TRP A 34 21.84 14.06 6.23
CA TRP A 34 22.60 14.51 5.07
C TRP A 34 23.80 13.60 4.79
N GLY A 35 24.56 13.23 5.81
CA GLY A 35 25.69 12.30 5.70
C GLY A 35 25.27 10.95 5.14
N VAL A 36 24.14 10.38 5.61
CA VAL A 36 23.59 9.12 5.08
C VAL A 36 23.14 9.30 3.63
N SER A 37 22.49 10.40 3.27
CA SER A 37 22.07 10.65 1.90
C SER A 37 23.24 10.69 0.92
N VAL A 38 24.38 11.24 1.33
CA VAL A 38 25.63 11.22 0.55
C VAL A 38 26.23 9.83 0.47
N MET A 39 26.20 9.04 1.57
CA MET A 39 26.70 7.65 1.56
C MET A 39 25.88 6.73 0.65
N VAL A 40 24.60 7.02 0.44
CA VAL A 40 23.75 6.28 -0.51
C VAL A 40 24.31 6.38 -1.94
N GLU A 41 25.06 7.43 -2.27
CA GLU A 41 25.74 7.58 -3.55
C GLU A 41 27.00 6.74 -3.68
N GLY A 42 27.64 6.42 -2.56
CA GLY A 42 28.97 5.76 -2.52
C GLY A 42 28.98 4.25 -2.76
N GLY A 43 27.83 3.60 -2.91
CA GLY A 43 27.74 2.16 -3.13
C GLY A 43 27.41 1.37 -1.87
N GLY A 44 27.09 0.09 -2.04
CA GLY A 44 26.65 -0.82 -0.98
C GLY A 44 25.30 -1.47 -1.31
N SER A 45 24.92 -2.50 -0.54
CA SER A 45 23.61 -3.14 -0.67
C SER A 45 22.50 -2.16 -0.28
N MET A 46 21.52 -1.94 -1.16
CA MET A 46 20.40 -1.05 -0.89
C MET A 46 19.61 -1.47 0.35
N ALA A 47 19.37 -2.77 0.52
CA ALA A 47 18.73 -3.31 1.72
C ALA A 47 19.51 -2.95 3.00
N GLY A 48 20.83 -3.06 2.96
CA GLY A 48 21.70 -2.69 4.09
C GLY A 48 21.69 -1.20 4.39
N LEU A 49 21.64 -0.36 3.37
CA LEU A 49 21.55 1.11 3.52
C LEU A 49 20.17 1.51 4.07
N ALA A 50 19.10 1.02 3.49
CA ALA A 50 17.73 1.28 3.94
C ALA A 50 17.54 0.86 5.40
N ARG A 51 17.99 -0.36 5.76
CA ARG A 51 17.92 -0.85 7.13
C ARG A 51 18.68 0.04 8.12
N ARG A 52 19.91 0.44 7.82
CA ARG A 52 20.70 1.31 8.73
C ARG A 52 20.05 2.68 8.87
N SER A 53 19.58 3.25 7.76
CA SER A 53 18.91 4.56 7.76
C SER A 53 17.64 4.52 8.60
N TYR A 54 16.82 3.48 8.40
CA TYR A 54 15.59 3.28 9.18
C TYR A 54 15.88 3.21 10.69
N TRP A 55 16.74 2.27 11.10
CA TRP A 55 17.03 2.07 12.53
C TRP A 55 17.69 3.27 13.18
N HIS A 56 18.46 4.05 12.42
CA HIS A 56 19.01 5.28 12.96
C HIS A 56 17.93 6.34 13.22
N VAL A 57 17.03 6.52 12.27
CA VAL A 57 15.86 7.42 12.43
C VAL A 57 14.96 6.93 13.56
N ARG A 58 14.68 5.63 13.59
CA ARG A 58 13.83 4.99 14.60
C ARG A 58 14.35 5.16 16.04
N ALA A 59 15.65 5.01 16.22
CA ALA A 59 16.29 5.13 17.55
C ALA A 59 16.22 6.54 18.15
N ARG A 60 16.09 7.56 17.29
CA ARG A 60 16.01 8.98 17.71
C ARG A 60 14.60 9.52 17.70
N GLY A 61 13.69 8.84 17.02
CA GLY A 61 12.29 9.26 16.91
C GLY A 61 11.54 9.10 18.23
N THR A 62 10.96 10.18 18.72
CA THR A 62 9.93 10.19 19.75
C THR A 62 8.55 9.96 19.13
N CYS A 63 7.49 9.79 19.95
CA CYS A 63 6.12 9.73 19.45
C CYS A 63 5.74 10.91 18.54
N ASP A 64 6.32 12.08 18.81
CA ASP A 64 6.05 13.30 18.03
C ASP A 64 6.69 13.24 16.64
N TRP A 65 7.79 12.51 16.48
CA TRP A 65 8.43 12.28 15.19
C TRP A 65 7.56 11.46 14.25
N TRP A 66 6.81 10.49 14.78
CA TRP A 66 5.88 9.71 13.99
C TRP A 66 4.86 10.59 13.25
N ALA A 67 4.21 11.51 13.95
CA ALA A 67 3.22 12.39 13.36
C ALA A 67 3.87 13.39 12.38
N ARG A 68 5.06 13.88 12.71
CA ARG A 68 5.78 14.88 11.89
C ARG A 68 6.38 14.29 10.62
N PHE A 69 6.88 13.04 10.69
CA PHE A 69 7.58 12.40 9.57
C PHE A 69 6.85 11.17 9.04
N HIS A 70 5.51 11.14 9.12
CA HIS A 70 4.70 10.03 8.61
C HIS A 70 5.03 9.69 7.14
N TYR A 71 5.36 10.69 6.31
CA TYR A 71 5.79 10.48 4.93
C TYR A 71 7.10 9.69 4.81
N ALA A 72 7.98 9.78 5.80
CA ALA A 72 9.21 8.99 5.80
C ALA A 72 8.92 7.51 6.10
N TRP A 73 8.03 7.22 7.05
CA TRP A 73 7.57 5.84 7.33
C TRP A 73 6.86 5.25 6.12
N ARG A 74 5.99 6.04 5.48
CA ARG A 74 5.36 5.68 4.22
C ARG A 74 6.41 5.36 3.15
N GLY A 75 7.39 6.22 2.96
CA GLY A 75 8.47 6.02 2.00
C GLY A 75 9.28 4.76 2.27
N PHE A 76 9.63 4.48 3.54
CA PHE A 76 10.29 3.22 3.89
C PHE A 76 9.39 2.01 3.61
N ALA A 77 8.09 2.08 3.90
CA ALA A 77 7.13 1.01 3.62
C ALA A 77 7.00 0.71 2.11
N GLU A 78 7.18 1.70 1.24
CA GLU A 78 7.14 1.56 -0.22
C GLU A 78 8.43 1.00 -0.84
N MET A 79 9.53 0.90 -0.09
CA MET A 79 10.81 0.43 -0.65
C MET A 79 10.80 -1.08 -0.87
N GLU A 80 10.96 -1.52 -2.12
CA GLU A 80 11.00 -2.94 -2.48
C GLU A 80 12.20 -3.69 -1.89
N CYS A 81 13.30 -2.97 -1.60
CA CYS A 81 14.52 -3.53 -1.03
C CYS A 81 14.54 -3.55 0.50
N ILE A 82 13.47 -3.10 1.17
CA ILE A 82 13.46 -2.98 2.64
C ILE A 82 13.45 -4.36 3.30
N PRO A 83 14.28 -4.63 4.32
CA PRO A 83 14.29 -5.92 4.99
C PRO A 83 13.03 -6.18 5.85
N ALA A 84 12.67 -7.45 6.02
CA ALA A 84 11.48 -7.89 6.74
C ALA A 84 11.44 -7.42 8.21
N ASP A 85 12.57 -7.30 8.88
CA ASP A 85 12.63 -6.80 10.26
C ASP A 85 12.23 -5.32 10.36
N VAL A 86 12.54 -4.54 9.33
CA VAL A 86 12.11 -3.14 9.24
C VAL A 86 10.61 -3.05 8.97
N LEU A 87 10.09 -3.86 8.03
CA LEU A 87 8.65 -3.90 7.75
C LEU A 87 7.84 -4.26 9.00
N ARG A 88 8.33 -5.19 9.82
CA ARG A 88 7.69 -5.56 11.09
C ARG A 88 7.69 -4.40 12.08
N ASP A 89 8.81 -3.72 12.29
CA ASP A 89 8.85 -2.59 13.22
C ASP A 89 7.94 -1.43 12.74
N ILE A 90 7.87 -1.17 11.43
CA ILE A 90 6.92 -0.19 10.89
C ILE A 90 5.48 -0.59 11.20
N ALA A 91 5.12 -1.87 11.01
CA ALA A 91 3.80 -2.39 11.33
C ALA A 91 3.48 -2.26 12.83
N ASP A 92 4.41 -2.61 13.71
CA ASP A 92 4.25 -2.47 15.17
C ASP A 92 4.00 -1.01 15.56
N VAL A 93 4.79 -0.07 15.00
CA VAL A 93 4.59 1.37 15.23
C VAL A 93 3.22 1.83 14.74
N CYS A 94 2.75 1.34 13.58
CA CYS A 94 1.40 1.63 13.08
C CYS A 94 0.34 1.11 14.04
N CYS A 95 0.48 -0.12 14.49
CA CYS A 95 -0.44 -0.75 15.43
C CYS A 95 -0.56 0.03 16.76
N ASP A 96 0.56 0.51 17.29
CA ASP A 96 0.61 1.29 18.52
C ASP A 96 -0.01 2.69 18.37
N ASN A 97 -0.04 3.23 17.18
CA ASN A 97 -0.52 4.58 16.87
C ASN A 97 -1.88 4.63 16.15
N ALA A 98 -2.51 3.50 15.88
CA ALA A 98 -3.76 3.41 15.14
C ALA A 98 -4.87 4.31 15.71
N ASN A 99 -4.97 4.41 17.05
CA ASN A 99 -5.94 5.24 17.74
C ASN A 99 -5.62 6.75 17.74
N ARG A 100 -4.40 7.14 17.33
CA ARG A 100 -3.95 8.54 17.41
C ARG A 100 -3.94 9.26 16.07
N SER A 101 -3.69 8.54 14.99
CA SER A 101 -3.44 9.13 13.66
C SER A 101 -3.92 8.23 12.55
N TRP A 102 -5.20 7.85 12.59
CA TRP A 102 -5.78 6.86 11.70
C TRP A 102 -5.50 7.10 10.20
N SER A 103 -5.62 8.33 9.71
CA SER A 103 -5.37 8.64 8.29
C SER A 103 -3.95 8.32 7.83
N TYR A 104 -2.95 8.58 8.67
CA TYR A 104 -1.55 8.28 8.33
C TYR A 104 -1.22 6.79 8.46
N VAL A 105 -1.81 6.15 9.47
CA VAL A 105 -1.66 4.70 9.67
C VAL A 105 -2.20 3.94 8.46
N ASN A 106 -3.37 4.33 7.95
CA ASN A 106 -3.96 3.71 6.77
C ASN A 106 -3.02 3.70 5.57
N GLU A 107 -2.47 4.86 5.21
CA GLU A 107 -1.56 4.96 4.06
C GLU A 107 -0.34 4.07 4.23
N ILE A 108 0.23 4.01 5.43
CA ILE A 108 1.43 3.20 5.69
C ILE A 108 1.09 1.71 5.67
N ILE A 109 -0.03 1.29 6.27
CA ILE A 109 -0.47 -0.11 6.26
C ILE A 109 -0.75 -0.57 4.83
N THR A 110 -1.43 0.24 4.02
CA THR A 110 -1.66 -0.06 2.61
C THR A 110 -0.33 -0.28 1.87
N ASN A 111 0.62 0.64 2.03
CA ASN A 111 1.93 0.52 1.38
C ASN A 111 2.73 -0.70 1.88
N LEU A 112 2.63 -1.04 3.17
CA LEU A 112 3.22 -2.27 3.70
C LEU A 112 2.63 -3.51 3.02
N CYS A 113 1.31 -3.57 2.91
CA CYS A 113 0.62 -4.72 2.31
C CYS A 113 0.86 -4.82 0.80
N ASP A 114 1.03 -3.70 0.10
CA ASP A 114 1.37 -3.67 -1.32
C ASP A 114 2.87 -3.93 -1.59
N ASN A 115 3.71 -3.89 -0.56
CA ASN A 115 5.14 -4.10 -0.73
C ASN A 115 5.46 -5.56 -1.09
N PRO A 116 6.15 -5.82 -2.22
CA PRO A 116 6.48 -7.19 -2.64
C PRO A 116 7.44 -7.92 -1.67
N ALA A 117 8.12 -7.19 -0.79
CA ALA A 117 9.03 -7.77 0.20
C ALA A 117 8.34 -8.16 1.52
N ILE A 118 7.05 -7.83 1.71
CA ILE A 118 6.34 -8.15 2.94
C ILE A 118 6.30 -9.66 3.18
N PRO A 119 6.66 -10.17 4.39
CA PRO A 119 6.46 -11.56 4.74
C PRO A 119 4.97 -11.93 4.77
N HIS A 120 4.62 -13.14 4.32
CA HIS A 120 3.23 -13.59 4.26
C HIS A 120 2.54 -13.61 5.63
N ASP A 121 3.24 -14.01 6.67
CA ASP A 121 2.71 -14.01 8.04
C ASP A 121 2.39 -12.59 8.55
N LEU A 122 3.26 -11.62 8.26
CA LEU A 122 3.00 -10.22 8.59
C LEU A 122 1.84 -9.66 7.76
N PHE A 123 1.77 -10.01 6.48
CA PHE A 123 0.65 -9.64 5.62
C PHE A 123 -0.68 -10.14 6.18
N CYS A 124 -0.78 -11.44 6.53
CA CYS A 124 -1.99 -12.03 7.11
C CYS A 124 -2.37 -11.41 8.47
N GLU A 125 -1.37 -11.02 9.28
CA GLU A 125 -1.62 -10.31 10.54
C GLU A 125 -2.25 -8.94 10.32
N LEU A 126 -1.72 -8.16 9.38
CA LEU A 126 -2.24 -6.84 9.04
C LEU A 126 -3.62 -6.92 8.39
N ASP A 127 -3.82 -7.87 7.46
CA ASP A 127 -5.14 -8.13 6.84
C ASP A 127 -6.18 -8.53 7.90
N GLY A 128 -5.83 -9.42 8.83
CA GLY A 128 -6.73 -9.83 9.90
C GLY A 128 -7.05 -8.72 10.91
N ARG A 129 -6.17 -7.73 11.06
CA ARG A 129 -6.35 -6.63 12.01
C ARG A 129 -7.02 -5.40 11.40
N PHE A 130 -6.72 -5.09 10.17
CA PHE A 130 -7.14 -3.86 9.47
C PHE A 130 -8.01 -4.12 8.24
N GLY A 131 -7.94 -5.31 7.65
CA GLY A 131 -8.74 -5.73 6.51
C GLY A 131 -10.02 -6.40 6.98
N GLY A 132 -11.16 -5.81 6.81
CA GLY A 132 -12.45 -6.42 7.11
C GLY A 132 -13.27 -5.69 8.16
N ASP A 133 -14.56 -5.85 8.07
CA ASP A 133 -15.65 -5.50 8.99
C ASP A 133 -15.51 -4.19 9.80
N GLY A 134 -15.53 -3.07 9.11
CA GLY A 134 -15.82 -1.78 9.73
C GLY A 134 -14.62 -0.90 10.07
N SER A 135 -13.40 -1.29 9.72
CA SER A 135 -12.23 -0.41 9.83
C SER A 135 -12.23 0.69 8.75
N GLY A 136 -13.01 0.52 7.67
CA GLY A 136 -13.01 1.42 6.52
C GLY A 136 -11.72 1.37 5.71
N LEU A 137 -10.84 0.40 6.02
CA LEU A 137 -9.69 0.14 5.18
C LEU A 137 -10.10 -0.73 4.01
N PRO A 138 -9.69 -0.32 2.85
CA PRO A 138 -9.84 -1.11 1.65
C PRO A 138 -9.01 -2.40 1.75
N GLU A 139 -9.37 -3.37 0.93
CA GLU A 139 -8.70 -4.66 0.88
C GLU A 139 -7.20 -4.47 0.68
N LEU A 140 -6.47 -4.82 1.72
CA LEU A 140 -5.04 -4.62 1.76
C LEU A 140 -4.33 -5.55 0.77
N GLY A 141 -3.31 -5.03 0.11
CA GLY A 141 -2.44 -5.83 -0.75
C GLY A 141 -3.01 -6.22 -2.11
N ALA A 142 -4.10 -5.57 -2.56
CA ALA A 142 -4.65 -5.84 -3.89
C ALA A 142 -3.67 -5.51 -5.04
N CYS A 143 -2.71 -4.62 -4.79
CA CYS A 143 -1.62 -4.31 -5.72
C CYS A 143 -0.32 -5.09 -5.43
N ASN A 144 -0.31 -5.95 -4.41
CA ASN A 144 0.86 -6.77 -4.09
C ASN A 144 1.04 -7.88 -5.13
N PRO A 145 2.16 -7.90 -5.89
CA PRO A 145 2.36 -8.88 -6.96
C PRO A 145 2.43 -10.34 -6.49
N ARG A 146 2.61 -10.57 -5.18
CA ARG A 146 2.66 -11.92 -4.59
C ARG A 146 1.31 -12.41 -4.09
N TYR A 147 0.45 -11.53 -3.59
CA TYR A 147 -0.78 -11.89 -2.86
C TYR A 147 -2.06 -11.40 -3.53
N ALA A 148 -1.97 -10.48 -4.48
CA ALA A 148 -3.14 -9.87 -5.12
C ALA A 148 -4.12 -10.91 -5.72
N ASN A 149 -3.61 -11.99 -6.34
CA ASN A 149 -4.46 -13.05 -6.88
C ASN A 149 -5.21 -13.83 -5.79
N GLU A 150 -4.55 -14.13 -4.66
CA GLU A 150 -5.18 -14.80 -3.51
C GLU A 150 -6.29 -13.92 -2.91
N ILE A 151 -6.01 -12.64 -2.73
CA ILE A 151 -6.96 -11.68 -2.22
C ILE A 151 -8.14 -11.54 -3.18
N ALA A 152 -7.88 -11.36 -4.46
CA ALA A 152 -8.92 -11.24 -5.48
C ALA A 152 -9.83 -12.47 -5.52
N ARG A 153 -9.26 -13.68 -5.45
CA ARG A 153 -10.07 -14.92 -5.35
C ARG A 153 -10.95 -14.93 -4.12
N LYS A 154 -10.37 -14.66 -2.95
CA LYS A 154 -11.10 -14.60 -1.66
C LYS A 154 -12.28 -13.63 -1.72
N LEU A 155 -12.06 -12.46 -2.28
CA LEU A 155 -13.07 -11.38 -2.30
C LEU A 155 -14.11 -11.52 -3.42
N ILE A 156 -13.76 -12.13 -4.54
CA ILE A 156 -14.62 -12.24 -5.73
C ILE A 156 -15.26 -13.61 -5.83
N LEU A 157 -14.49 -14.71 -5.65
CA LEU A 157 -14.96 -16.07 -5.91
C LEU A 157 -15.38 -16.83 -4.65
N ASP A 158 -14.66 -16.65 -3.54
CA ASP A 158 -14.84 -17.42 -2.30
C ASP A 158 -15.76 -16.72 -1.29
N ARG A 159 -16.58 -15.78 -1.75
CA ARG A 159 -17.48 -15.01 -0.87
C ARG A 159 -18.44 -15.93 -0.12
N PRO A 160 -18.60 -15.75 1.21
CA PRO A 160 -19.62 -16.48 1.96
C PRO A 160 -21.01 -16.21 1.40
N GLU A 161 -21.87 -17.24 1.39
CA GLU A 161 -23.31 -17.07 1.11
C GLU A 161 -23.87 -16.01 2.06
N GLY A 162 -24.38 -14.90 1.52
CA GLY A 162 -24.90 -13.79 2.32
C GLY A 162 -24.41 -12.41 1.89
N PHE A 163 -23.35 -12.33 1.09
CA PHE A 163 -23.00 -11.09 0.37
C PHE A 163 -23.87 -10.95 -0.89
N SER A 164 -25.21 -10.98 -0.70
CA SER A 164 -26.18 -10.83 -1.79
C SER A 164 -26.21 -9.40 -2.36
N ASP A 165 -25.66 -8.43 -1.61
CA ASP A 165 -25.59 -7.03 -2.01
C ASP A 165 -24.21 -6.65 -2.57
N ALA A 166 -23.48 -7.62 -3.08
CA ALA A 166 -22.17 -7.41 -3.67
C ALA A 166 -22.26 -6.72 -5.04
N HIS A 167 -22.84 -5.54 -5.05
CA HIS A 167 -22.72 -4.60 -6.16
C HIS A 167 -21.28 -4.07 -6.25
N ASP A 168 -20.52 -4.17 -5.17
CA ASP A 168 -19.19 -3.57 -5.05
C ASP A 168 -18.10 -4.60 -5.38
N VAL A 169 -17.55 -4.52 -6.58
CA VAL A 169 -16.19 -5.02 -6.79
C VAL A 169 -15.27 -4.03 -6.11
N PRO A 170 -14.49 -4.47 -5.12
CA PRO A 170 -13.64 -3.56 -4.38
C PRO A 170 -12.70 -2.79 -5.31
N HIS A 171 -12.61 -1.48 -5.17
CA HIS A 171 -11.78 -0.63 -6.03
C HIS A 171 -10.35 -1.13 -6.13
N HIS A 172 -9.81 -1.68 -5.03
CA HIS A 172 -8.44 -2.19 -4.99
C HIS A 172 -8.22 -3.40 -5.88
N ILE A 173 -9.25 -4.25 -6.07
CA ILE A 173 -9.16 -5.33 -7.05
C ILE A 173 -9.02 -4.76 -8.46
N LEU A 174 -9.71 -3.68 -8.74
CA LEU A 174 -9.62 -2.98 -10.03
C LEU A 174 -8.26 -2.30 -10.21
N ASP A 175 -7.71 -1.74 -9.15
CA ASP A 175 -6.36 -1.20 -9.13
C ASP A 175 -5.35 -2.33 -9.35
N GLY A 176 -5.52 -3.46 -8.67
CA GLY A 176 -4.72 -4.67 -8.86
C GLY A 176 -4.77 -5.23 -10.28
N VAL A 177 -5.95 -5.25 -10.90
CA VAL A 177 -6.10 -5.62 -12.32
C VAL A 177 -5.42 -4.58 -13.23
N THR A 178 -5.55 -3.30 -12.90
CA THR A 178 -5.02 -2.19 -13.70
C THR A 178 -3.49 -2.17 -13.68
N CYS A 179 -2.87 -2.39 -12.53
CA CYS A 179 -1.42 -2.48 -12.39
C CYS A 179 -0.85 -3.85 -12.81
N GLY A 180 -1.71 -4.84 -13.08
CA GLY A 180 -1.31 -6.18 -13.53
C GLY A 180 -0.92 -7.15 -12.38
N ALA A 181 -1.15 -6.78 -11.13
CA ALA A 181 -0.93 -7.65 -9.98
C ALA A 181 -2.00 -8.76 -9.91
N VAL A 182 -3.25 -8.45 -10.26
CA VAL A 182 -4.33 -9.43 -10.40
C VAL A 182 -4.35 -9.94 -11.85
N ALA A 183 -3.96 -11.21 -12.01
CA ALA A 183 -3.88 -11.90 -13.30
C ALA A 183 -4.59 -13.28 -13.26
N ASP A 184 -5.34 -13.57 -12.20
CA ASP A 184 -6.08 -14.83 -12.06
C ASP A 184 -7.21 -14.91 -13.11
N GLU A 185 -7.16 -15.95 -13.96
CA GLU A 185 -8.06 -16.12 -15.10
C GLU A 185 -9.53 -16.27 -14.69
N GLU A 186 -9.84 -16.88 -13.55
CA GLU A 186 -11.21 -17.05 -13.08
C GLU A 186 -11.76 -15.73 -12.57
N VAL A 187 -10.94 -14.96 -11.83
CA VAL A 187 -11.29 -13.60 -11.37
C VAL A 187 -11.52 -12.68 -12.56
N LEU A 188 -10.59 -12.66 -13.51
CA LEU A 188 -10.71 -11.82 -14.71
C LEU A 188 -11.94 -12.21 -15.55
N THR A 189 -12.22 -13.51 -15.67
CA THR A 189 -13.42 -13.98 -16.38
C THR A 189 -14.68 -13.49 -15.66
N PHE A 190 -14.73 -13.63 -14.33
CA PHE A 190 -15.86 -13.14 -13.54
C PHE A 190 -16.09 -11.65 -13.76
N LEU A 191 -15.04 -10.84 -13.71
CA LEU A 191 -15.12 -9.38 -13.87
C LEU A 191 -15.50 -8.95 -15.30
N CYS A 192 -15.16 -9.73 -16.32
CA CYS A 192 -15.46 -9.44 -17.72
C CYS A 192 -16.88 -9.84 -18.16
N GLU A 193 -17.58 -10.68 -17.39
CA GLU A 193 -18.92 -11.15 -17.72
C GLU A 193 -19.97 -10.29 -17.06
N PRO A 194 -20.71 -9.43 -17.81
CA PRO A 194 -21.77 -8.60 -17.25
C PRO A 194 -22.83 -9.46 -16.55
N ARG A 195 -23.10 -9.21 -15.27
CA ARG A 195 -24.09 -9.93 -14.49
C ARG A 195 -25.44 -9.21 -14.60
N GLU A 196 -26.55 -9.96 -14.50
CA GLU A 196 -27.91 -9.38 -14.60
C GLU A 196 -28.19 -8.33 -13.51
N TRP A 197 -27.61 -8.55 -12.33
CA TRP A 197 -27.78 -7.68 -11.16
C TRP A 197 -26.80 -6.49 -11.12
N TRP A 198 -25.86 -6.35 -12.06
CA TRP A 198 -25.05 -5.15 -12.18
C TRP A 198 -25.82 -4.04 -12.91
N THR A 199 -25.63 -2.80 -12.48
CA THR A 199 -26.19 -1.64 -13.16
C THR A 199 -25.58 -1.46 -14.55
N GLU A 200 -26.28 -0.76 -15.46
CA GLU A 200 -25.77 -0.52 -16.83
C GLU A 200 -24.65 0.51 -16.84
N CYS A 201 -24.77 1.56 -16.02
CA CYS A 201 -23.83 2.66 -15.97
C CYS A 201 -23.86 3.33 -14.58
N ALA A 202 -22.70 3.80 -14.11
CA ALA A 202 -22.57 4.55 -12.85
C ALA A 202 -23.14 5.99 -12.93
N ASP A 203 -23.62 6.43 -14.09
CA ASP A 203 -24.05 7.82 -14.37
C ASP A 203 -25.51 8.11 -13.96
N GLU A 204 -26.07 7.43 -12.97
CA GLU A 204 -27.35 7.88 -12.41
C GLU A 204 -27.10 9.09 -11.50
N PRO A 205 -27.72 10.26 -11.81
CA PRO A 205 -27.40 11.53 -11.13
C PRO A 205 -27.85 11.61 -9.67
N GLU A 206 -28.50 10.60 -9.12
CA GLU A 206 -28.94 10.58 -7.71
C GLU A 206 -27.78 10.30 -6.72
N TYR A 207 -26.64 9.85 -7.18
CA TYR A 207 -25.46 9.53 -6.35
C TYR A 207 -24.25 10.43 -6.57
N ALA A 208 -24.44 11.63 -7.12
CA ALA A 208 -23.36 12.60 -7.39
C ALA A 208 -22.60 13.14 -6.15
N GLY A 209 -22.71 12.52 -4.99
CA GLY A 209 -22.05 12.92 -3.75
C GLY A 209 -21.09 11.91 -3.13
N GLY A 210 -21.02 10.70 -3.64
CA GLY A 210 -20.03 9.71 -3.24
C GLY A 210 -19.54 9.00 -4.50
N ALA A 211 -18.23 8.80 -4.64
CA ALA A 211 -17.72 7.97 -5.71
C ALA A 211 -18.42 6.61 -5.61
N SER A 212 -19.31 6.30 -6.56
CA SER A 212 -19.96 4.99 -6.62
C SER A 212 -18.87 3.95 -6.81
N SER A 213 -18.72 3.09 -5.83
CA SER A 213 -17.80 1.96 -5.88
C SER A 213 -18.36 0.79 -6.66
N GLU A 214 -19.54 0.94 -7.25
CA GLU A 214 -20.23 -0.13 -7.94
C GLU A 214 -19.62 -0.46 -9.29
N TRP A 215 -19.22 -1.72 -9.44
CA TRP A 215 -18.82 -2.27 -10.73
C TRP A 215 -20.01 -2.42 -11.64
N THR A 216 -19.95 -1.83 -12.82
CA THR A 216 -21.08 -1.80 -13.76
C THR A 216 -20.89 -2.77 -14.92
N LYS A 217 -21.97 -3.05 -15.64
CA LYS A 217 -21.91 -3.80 -16.90
C LYS A 217 -21.06 -3.09 -17.96
N SER A 218 -21.05 -1.75 -17.92
CA SER A 218 -20.18 -0.95 -18.78
C SER A 218 -18.71 -1.18 -18.47
N ASP A 219 -18.34 -1.26 -17.18
CA ASP A 219 -16.96 -1.48 -16.76
C ASP A 219 -16.50 -2.89 -17.10
N ALA A 220 -17.35 -3.90 -16.91
CA ALA A 220 -17.07 -5.26 -17.33
C ALA A 220 -16.78 -5.34 -18.84
N ARG A 221 -17.55 -4.64 -19.69
CA ARG A 221 -17.32 -4.59 -21.13
C ARG A 221 -16.00 -3.89 -21.48
N LYS A 222 -15.69 -2.76 -20.84
CA LYS A 222 -14.43 -2.03 -21.02
C LYS A 222 -13.23 -2.89 -20.61
N LEU A 223 -13.32 -3.60 -19.47
CA LEU A 223 -12.26 -4.50 -19.06
C LEU A 223 -12.06 -5.64 -20.06
N ARG A 224 -13.15 -6.25 -20.53
CA ARG A 224 -13.12 -7.30 -21.53
C ARG A 224 -12.42 -6.84 -22.81
N GLU A 225 -12.78 -5.65 -23.33
CA GLU A 225 -12.15 -5.05 -24.51
C GLU A 225 -10.65 -4.81 -24.28
N ARG A 226 -10.28 -4.28 -23.12
CA ARG A 226 -8.90 -4.01 -22.74
C ARG A 226 -8.05 -5.27 -22.69
N LEU A 227 -8.62 -6.37 -22.19
CA LEU A 227 -7.94 -7.67 -22.11
C LEU A 227 -7.98 -8.47 -23.42
N GLY A 228 -8.66 -7.95 -24.46
CA GLY A 228 -8.79 -8.62 -25.76
C GLY A 228 -9.62 -9.91 -25.70
N ARG A 229 -10.59 -9.99 -24.82
CA ARG A 229 -11.45 -11.17 -24.56
C ARG A 229 -12.82 -11.04 -25.19
#